data_ea3297bfc1e07abcefaa04de08e59309
#
_entry.id   ea3297bfc1e07abcefaa04de08e59309
#
_cell.length_a   1.000
_cell.length_b   1.000
_cell.length_c   1.000
_cell.angle_alpha   90.00
_cell.angle_beta   90.00
_cell.angle_gamma   90.00
#
_symmetry.space_group_name_H-M   'P 1'
#
loop_
_entity.id
_entity.type
_entity.pdbx_description
1 polymer ?
#
loop_
_entity_poly.entity_id
_entity_poly.type
_entity_poly.pdbx_seq_one_letter_code
_entity_poly.pdbx_strand_id
1 'polypeptide(L)'
;MKYFEKKINNFVNSIGIFSSSLIILMISITFLVATFRYAFNMGNIAIQESIIYLHSFIFLMGSAYTLQNDMHVRIDILYNYLGENKKRLINLFGTLLLLFPTFIVIIITSFNYVTSSFLLLESSKEAGGLPLVYILKSFILLMAVLMILQGASQFIKYKK
;
A
#
# COMPACT_ATOMS: atom_id res chain seq x y z
N MET A 1 -17.06 -7.48 -18.46
CA MET A 1 -16.92 -7.13 -17.04
C MET A 1 -16.16 -8.21 -16.25
N LYS A 2 -16.50 -9.52 -16.31
CA LYS A 2 -15.76 -10.60 -15.61
C LYS A 2 -14.27 -10.70 -16.00
N TYR A 3 -13.92 -10.43 -17.26
CA TYR A 3 -12.53 -10.45 -17.73
C TYR A 3 -11.69 -9.34 -17.11
N PHE A 4 -12.25 -8.13 -17.01
CA PHE A 4 -11.58 -6.98 -16.40
C PHE A 4 -11.36 -7.16 -14.90
N GLU A 5 -12.39 -7.62 -14.19
CA GLU A 5 -12.33 -8.00 -12.77
C GLU A 5 -11.20 -9.02 -12.51
N LYS A 6 -11.15 -10.10 -13.32
CA LYS A 6 -10.12 -11.13 -13.20
C LYS A 6 -8.71 -10.57 -13.43
N LYS A 7 -8.55 -9.68 -14.42
CA LYS A 7 -7.24 -9.09 -14.73
C LYS A 7 -6.72 -8.20 -13.60
N ILE A 8 -7.59 -7.36 -13.01
CA ILE A 8 -7.24 -6.53 -11.85
C ILE A 8 -6.88 -7.41 -10.66
N ASN A 9 -7.71 -8.39 -10.35
CA ASN A 9 -7.48 -9.28 -9.22
C ASN A 9 -6.16 -10.06 -9.35
N ASN A 10 -5.83 -10.56 -10.54
CA ASN A 10 -4.55 -11.23 -10.76
C ASN A 10 -3.36 -10.28 -10.57
N PHE A 11 -3.47 -9.04 -11.07
CA PHE A 11 -2.43 -8.03 -10.92
C PHE A 11 -2.20 -7.66 -9.45
N VAL A 12 -3.27 -7.36 -8.72
CA VAL A 12 -3.18 -7.03 -7.28
C VAL A 12 -2.66 -8.21 -6.47
N ASN A 13 -3.09 -9.44 -6.80
CA ASN A 13 -2.60 -10.65 -6.17
C ASN A 13 -1.08 -10.84 -6.37
N SER A 14 -0.58 -10.61 -7.59
CA SER A 14 0.86 -10.68 -7.88
C SER A 14 1.66 -9.66 -7.08
N ILE A 15 1.16 -8.42 -6.97
CA ILE A 15 1.78 -7.38 -6.14
C ILE A 15 1.77 -7.81 -4.67
N GLY A 16 0.66 -8.35 -4.17
CA GLY A 16 0.55 -8.81 -2.79
C GLY A 16 1.54 -9.92 -2.44
N ILE A 17 1.66 -10.94 -3.30
CA ILE A 17 2.63 -12.04 -3.13
C ILE A 17 4.07 -11.50 -3.16
N PHE A 18 4.38 -10.62 -4.11
CA PHE A 18 5.70 -9.99 -4.18
C PHE A 18 6.01 -9.17 -2.93
N SER A 19 5.07 -8.33 -2.48
CA SER A 19 5.21 -7.55 -1.24
C SER A 19 5.43 -8.44 -0.02
N SER A 20 4.70 -9.57 0.07
CA SER A 20 4.87 -10.53 1.16
C SER A 20 6.26 -11.19 1.17
N SER A 21 6.83 -11.48 0.01
CA SER A 21 8.19 -12.05 -0.07
C SER A 21 9.27 -11.07 0.42
N LEU A 22 9.05 -9.76 0.24
CA LEU A 22 9.96 -8.71 0.72
C LEU A 22 9.99 -8.58 2.25
N ILE A 23 9.00 -9.12 2.96
CA ILE A 23 8.98 -9.11 4.44
C ILE A 23 10.20 -9.84 4.99
N ILE A 24 10.54 -11.00 4.41
CA ILE A 24 11.71 -11.80 4.84
C ILE A 24 12.99 -10.98 4.65
N LEU A 25 13.11 -10.32 3.50
CA LEU A 25 14.26 -9.44 3.22
C LEU A 25 14.35 -8.30 4.23
N MET A 26 13.22 -7.62 4.49
CA MET A 26 13.15 -6.52 5.45
C MET A 26 13.56 -6.96 6.86
N ILE A 27 13.05 -8.10 7.33
CA ILE A 27 13.42 -8.66 8.64
C ILE A 27 14.91 -8.99 8.71
N SER A 28 15.46 -9.59 7.66
CA SER A 28 16.87 -9.92 7.59
C SER A 28 17.77 -8.68 7.66
N ILE A 29 17.44 -7.64 6.89
CA ILE A 29 18.18 -6.37 6.94
C ILE A 29 18.04 -5.71 8.31
N THR A 30 16.84 -5.69 8.89
CA THR A 30 16.61 -5.13 10.21
C THR A 30 17.45 -5.84 11.28
N PHE A 31 17.50 -7.18 11.24
CA PHE A 31 18.32 -7.97 12.14
C PHE A 31 19.81 -7.64 11.99
N LEU A 32 20.31 -7.57 10.74
CA LEU A 32 21.70 -7.22 10.48
C LEU A 32 22.03 -5.82 10.99
N VAL A 33 21.19 -4.81 10.70
CA VAL A 33 21.38 -3.44 11.18
C VAL A 33 21.44 -3.38 12.71
N ALA A 34 20.54 -4.08 13.38
CA ALA A 34 20.55 -4.17 14.85
C ALA A 34 21.82 -4.82 15.37
N THR A 35 22.23 -5.95 14.78
CA THR A 35 23.45 -6.66 15.18
C THR A 35 24.70 -5.79 15.00
N PHE A 36 24.87 -5.16 13.83
CA PHE A 36 26.01 -4.30 13.58
C PHE A 36 26.05 -3.09 14.51
N ARG A 37 24.90 -2.51 14.80
CA ARG A 37 24.80 -1.34 15.69
C ARG A 37 25.15 -1.68 17.14
N TYR A 38 24.60 -2.80 17.66
CA TYR A 38 24.75 -3.11 19.11
C TYR A 38 25.97 -3.96 19.43
N ALA A 39 26.39 -4.85 18.53
CA ALA A 39 27.56 -5.70 18.77
C ALA A 39 28.88 -5.06 18.33
N PHE A 40 28.84 -4.26 17.25
CA PHE A 40 30.06 -3.69 16.63
C PHE A 40 30.14 -2.18 16.70
N ASN A 41 29.12 -1.49 17.24
CA ASN A 41 29.01 -0.02 17.25
C ASN A 41 29.12 0.59 15.83
N MET A 42 28.71 -0.14 14.82
CA MET A 42 28.74 0.29 13.42
C MET A 42 27.33 0.59 12.94
N GLY A 43 27.11 1.79 12.38
CA GLY A 43 25.83 2.20 11.81
C GLY A 43 26.01 2.69 10.38
N ASN A 44 25.05 2.36 9.51
CA ASN A 44 24.96 2.91 8.17
C ASN A 44 23.55 3.43 7.92
N ILE A 45 23.43 4.74 7.67
CA ILE A 45 22.16 5.44 7.53
C ILE A 45 21.43 4.96 6.27
N ALA A 46 22.11 4.75 5.15
CA ALA A 46 21.49 4.26 3.93
C ALA A 46 20.83 2.88 4.10
N ILE A 47 21.47 1.97 4.86
CA ILE A 47 20.89 0.64 5.15
C ILE A 47 19.67 0.77 6.08
N GLN A 48 19.72 1.66 7.07
CA GLN A 48 18.56 1.94 7.94
C GLN A 48 17.38 2.52 7.13
N GLU A 49 17.66 3.46 6.23
CA GLU A 49 16.63 4.03 5.36
C GLU A 49 16.06 2.98 4.40
N SER A 50 16.86 2.03 3.89
CA SER A 50 16.34 0.96 3.02
C SER A 50 15.24 0.13 3.69
N ILE A 51 15.27 -0.02 5.02
CA ILE A 51 14.18 -0.66 5.77
C ILE A 51 12.90 0.15 5.69
N ILE A 52 13.00 1.50 5.77
CA ILE A 52 11.84 2.41 5.65
C ILE A 52 11.23 2.28 4.26
N TYR A 53 12.04 2.21 3.19
CA TYR A 53 11.58 2.04 1.83
C TYR A 53 10.88 0.69 1.63
N LEU A 54 11.48 -0.40 2.11
CA LEU A 54 10.88 -1.72 2.06
C LEU A 54 9.57 -1.78 2.84
N HIS A 55 9.55 -1.26 4.06
CA HIS A 55 8.34 -1.21 4.88
C HIS A 55 7.23 -0.43 4.20
N SER A 56 7.54 0.77 3.68
CA SER A 56 6.57 1.61 2.99
C SER A 56 6.01 0.91 1.74
N PHE A 57 6.86 0.27 0.95
CA PHE A 57 6.43 -0.49 -0.22
C PHE A 57 5.51 -1.65 0.19
N ILE A 58 5.93 -2.49 1.13
CA ILE A 58 5.16 -3.65 1.60
C ILE A 58 3.80 -3.22 2.12
N PHE A 59 3.76 -2.20 2.96
CA PHE A 59 2.53 -1.73 3.59
C PHE A 59 1.57 -1.08 2.60
N LEU A 60 2.07 -0.16 1.79
CA LEU A 60 1.24 0.61 0.85
C LEU A 60 0.75 -0.25 -0.31
N MET A 61 1.62 -1.07 -0.90
CA MET A 61 1.20 -1.97 -2.00
C MET A 61 0.35 -3.12 -1.49
N GLY A 62 0.63 -3.65 -0.30
CA GLY A 62 -0.14 -4.69 0.35
C GLY A 62 -1.57 -4.30 0.70
N SER A 63 -1.87 -3.00 0.85
CA SER A 63 -3.21 -2.51 1.18
C SER A 63 -4.28 -2.93 0.16
N ALA A 64 -3.98 -2.87 -1.13
CA ALA A 64 -4.90 -3.30 -2.18
C ALA A 64 -5.14 -4.83 -2.17
N TYR A 65 -4.10 -5.61 -1.86
CA TYR A 65 -4.22 -7.06 -1.67
C TYR A 65 -5.09 -7.41 -0.45
N THR A 66 -4.94 -6.67 0.65
CA THR A 66 -5.78 -6.80 1.84
C THR A 66 -7.24 -6.46 1.52
N LEU A 67 -7.48 -5.43 0.70
CA LEU A 67 -8.82 -5.10 0.21
C LEU A 67 -9.40 -6.21 -0.65
N GLN A 68 -8.62 -6.78 -1.57
CA GLN A 68 -9.03 -7.88 -2.44
C GLN A 68 -9.52 -9.10 -1.66
N ASN A 69 -8.82 -9.45 -0.58
CA ASN A 69 -9.09 -10.63 0.24
C ASN A 69 -10.07 -10.37 1.40
N ASP A 70 -10.65 -9.17 1.43
CA ASP A 70 -11.64 -8.79 2.45
C ASP A 70 -11.09 -8.81 3.90
N MET A 71 -9.77 -8.59 4.04
CA MET A 71 -9.02 -8.68 5.31
C MET A 71 -8.85 -7.32 6.01
N HIS A 72 -9.49 -6.26 5.53
CA HIS A 72 -9.50 -4.98 6.25
C HIS A 72 -10.27 -5.10 7.55
N VAL A 73 -9.73 -4.48 8.60
CA VAL A 73 -10.38 -4.44 9.91
C VAL A 73 -11.76 -3.80 9.78
N ARG A 74 -12.78 -4.51 10.25
CA ARG A 74 -14.18 -4.09 10.27
C ARG A 74 -14.74 -4.23 11.68
N ILE A 75 -15.88 -3.59 11.93
CA ILE A 75 -16.66 -3.84 13.14
C ILE A 75 -17.48 -5.11 12.91
N ASP A 76 -16.81 -6.26 13.03
CA ASP A 76 -17.38 -7.57 12.70
C ASP A 76 -18.63 -7.90 13.51
N ILE A 77 -18.72 -7.39 14.75
CA ILE A 77 -19.87 -7.61 15.64
C ILE A 77 -21.18 -7.14 14.96
N LEU A 78 -21.20 -5.93 14.40
CA LEU A 78 -22.38 -5.41 13.72
C LEU A 78 -22.55 -6.03 12.33
N TYR A 79 -21.46 -6.24 11.61
CA TYR A 79 -21.48 -6.74 10.24
C TYR A 79 -21.98 -8.19 10.16
N ASN A 80 -21.61 -9.06 11.13
CA ASN A 80 -21.99 -10.48 11.13
C ASN A 80 -23.48 -10.72 11.38
N TYR A 81 -24.16 -9.80 12.08
CA TYR A 81 -25.63 -9.87 12.26
C TYR A 81 -26.43 -9.47 11.01
N LEU A 82 -25.78 -8.95 9.97
CA LEU A 82 -26.46 -8.49 8.76
C LEU A 82 -26.64 -9.65 7.77
N GLY A 83 -27.82 -9.72 7.15
CA GLY A 83 -28.03 -10.62 6.00
C GLY A 83 -27.20 -10.20 4.79
N GLU A 84 -26.92 -11.15 3.88
CA GLU A 84 -26.04 -10.99 2.72
C GLU A 84 -26.40 -9.77 1.84
N ASN A 85 -27.67 -9.47 1.65
CA ASN A 85 -28.13 -8.30 0.89
C ASN A 85 -27.72 -6.98 1.54
N LYS A 86 -27.79 -6.89 2.88
CA LYS A 86 -27.38 -5.69 3.61
C LYS A 86 -25.87 -5.53 3.61
N LYS A 87 -25.11 -6.62 3.78
CA LYS A 87 -23.65 -6.61 3.64
C LYS A 87 -23.21 -6.10 2.28
N ARG A 88 -23.87 -6.59 1.23
CA ARG A 88 -23.61 -6.15 -0.13
C ARG A 88 -23.86 -4.66 -0.34
N LEU A 89 -24.97 -4.13 0.17
CA LEU A 89 -25.27 -2.70 0.10
C LEU A 89 -24.25 -1.86 0.86
N ILE A 90 -23.88 -2.26 2.07
CA ILE A 90 -22.85 -1.56 2.87
C ILE A 90 -21.52 -1.54 2.13
N ASN A 91 -21.11 -2.65 1.54
CA ASN A 91 -19.86 -2.72 0.77
C ASN A 91 -19.92 -1.85 -0.49
N LEU A 92 -21.06 -1.81 -1.20
CA LEU A 92 -21.24 -0.92 -2.35
C LEU A 92 -21.16 0.56 -1.96
N PHE A 93 -21.90 0.97 -0.92
CA PHE A 93 -21.87 2.35 -0.43
C PHE A 93 -20.51 2.72 0.13
N GLY A 94 -19.88 1.84 0.91
CA GLY A 94 -18.52 2.04 1.43
C GLY A 94 -17.49 2.24 0.32
N THR A 95 -17.57 1.45 -0.73
CA THR A 95 -16.68 1.60 -1.88
C THR A 95 -16.94 2.91 -2.62
N LEU A 96 -18.21 3.27 -2.86
CA LEU A 96 -18.57 4.44 -3.65
C LEU A 96 -18.36 5.76 -2.89
N LEU A 97 -18.78 5.82 -1.62
CA LEU A 97 -18.85 7.07 -0.85
C LEU A 97 -17.61 7.29 0.04
N LEU A 98 -16.90 6.24 0.40
CA LEU A 98 -15.71 6.35 1.25
C LEU A 98 -14.44 6.05 0.47
N LEU A 99 -14.32 4.88 -0.15
CA LEU A 99 -13.08 4.47 -0.78
C LEU A 99 -12.72 5.37 -1.98
N PHE A 100 -13.59 5.52 -2.96
CA PHE A 100 -13.28 6.35 -4.13
C PHE A 100 -13.00 7.80 -3.79
N PRO A 101 -13.83 8.53 -3.03
CA PRO A 101 -13.54 9.93 -2.71
C PRO A 101 -12.24 10.08 -1.93
N THR A 102 -11.97 9.19 -0.96
CA THR A 102 -10.74 9.25 -0.15
C THR A 102 -9.49 9.13 -1.04
N PHE A 103 -9.43 8.10 -1.90
CA PHE A 103 -8.24 7.90 -2.73
C PHE A 103 -8.12 8.90 -3.87
N ILE A 104 -9.24 9.44 -4.39
CA ILE A 104 -9.21 10.57 -5.33
C ILE A 104 -8.63 11.81 -4.65
N VAL A 105 -9.05 12.14 -3.43
CA VAL A 105 -8.49 13.26 -2.66
C VAL A 105 -6.99 13.05 -2.41
N ILE A 106 -6.57 11.84 -2.03
CA ILE A 106 -5.15 11.52 -1.84
C ILE A 106 -4.36 11.75 -3.14
N ILE A 107 -4.87 11.32 -4.29
CA ILE A 107 -4.20 11.56 -5.57
C ILE A 107 -4.07 13.06 -5.84
N ILE A 108 -5.15 13.82 -5.72
CA ILE A 108 -5.17 15.26 -6.03
C ILE A 108 -4.21 16.02 -5.10
N THR A 109 -4.26 15.75 -3.81
CA THR A 109 -3.45 16.48 -2.82
C THR A 109 -1.97 16.08 -2.86
N SER A 110 -1.67 14.81 -3.14
CA SER A 110 -0.30 14.31 -3.17
C SER A 110 0.39 14.49 -4.53
N PHE A 111 -0.35 14.79 -5.60
CA PHE A 111 0.21 14.86 -6.95
C PHE A 111 1.34 15.88 -7.05
N ASN A 112 1.11 17.13 -6.63
CA ASN A 112 2.14 18.18 -6.68
C ASN A 112 3.30 17.88 -5.74
N TYR A 113 3.05 17.27 -4.59
CA TYR A 113 4.07 16.88 -3.64
C TYR A 113 5.03 15.82 -4.20
N VAL A 114 4.49 14.83 -4.91
CA VAL A 114 5.29 13.77 -5.54
C VAL A 114 6.01 14.29 -6.78
N THR A 115 5.32 15.02 -7.65
CA THR A 115 5.94 15.57 -8.89
C THR A 115 7.06 16.54 -8.58
N SER A 116 6.91 17.44 -7.60
CA SER A 116 7.97 18.33 -7.15
C SER A 116 9.20 17.57 -6.65
N SER A 117 8.98 16.49 -5.89
CA SER A 117 10.04 15.63 -5.39
C SER A 117 10.81 14.93 -6.53
N PHE A 118 10.10 14.50 -7.58
CA PHE A 118 10.71 13.92 -8.78
C PHE A 118 11.54 14.94 -9.58
N LEU A 119 11.01 16.14 -9.76
CA LEU A 119 11.71 17.20 -10.50
C LEU A 119 13.01 17.61 -9.81
N LEU A 120 13.05 17.59 -8.49
CA LEU A 120 14.21 17.94 -7.68
C LEU A 120 15.16 16.76 -7.43
N LEU A 121 14.79 15.51 -7.84
CA LEU A 121 15.49 14.28 -7.49
C LEU A 121 15.80 14.24 -5.99
N GLU A 122 14.77 14.48 -5.19
CA GLU A 122 14.90 14.72 -3.74
C GLU A 122 15.65 13.58 -3.05
N SER A 123 16.69 13.94 -2.33
CA SER A 123 17.54 13.04 -1.56
C SER A 123 17.19 13.09 -0.07
N SER A 124 17.67 12.09 0.69
CA SER A 124 17.59 12.13 2.15
C SER A 124 18.26 13.38 2.71
N LYS A 125 17.71 13.88 3.82
CA LYS A 125 18.29 14.99 4.59
C LYS A 125 19.44 14.54 5.50
N GLU A 126 19.55 13.24 5.71
CA GLU A 126 20.58 12.65 6.57
C GLU A 126 21.89 12.47 5.81
N ALA A 127 23.01 12.80 6.44
CA ALA A 127 24.33 12.62 5.87
C ALA A 127 24.60 11.13 5.64
N GLY A 128 24.80 10.74 4.36
CA GLY A 128 24.96 9.33 3.97
C GLY A 128 23.66 8.55 3.80
N GLY A 129 22.51 9.22 3.77
CA GLY A 129 21.22 8.63 3.46
C GLY A 129 21.01 8.34 1.97
N LEU A 130 19.88 7.71 1.61
CA LEU A 130 19.58 7.31 0.24
C LEU A 130 19.09 8.50 -0.61
N PRO A 131 19.59 8.68 -1.85
CA PRO A 131 19.13 9.75 -2.73
C PRO A 131 17.85 9.33 -3.50
N LEU A 132 16.85 8.74 -2.82
CA LEU A 132 15.69 8.11 -3.47
C LEU A 132 14.35 8.52 -2.83
N VAL A 133 14.29 9.64 -2.11
CA VAL A 133 13.08 10.11 -1.41
C VAL A 133 11.91 10.29 -2.36
N TYR A 134 12.15 10.72 -3.61
CA TYR A 134 11.13 10.81 -4.64
C TYR A 134 10.46 9.48 -4.97
N ILE A 135 11.21 8.36 -4.88
CA ILE A 135 10.63 7.00 -5.04
C ILE A 135 9.74 6.66 -3.84
N LEU A 136 10.20 6.93 -2.62
CA LEU A 136 9.41 6.71 -1.40
C LEU A 136 8.07 7.44 -1.45
N LYS A 137 8.09 8.71 -1.87
CA LYS A 137 6.88 9.53 -2.02
C LYS A 137 5.95 9.00 -3.11
N SER A 138 6.48 8.43 -4.20
CA SER A 138 5.66 7.87 -5.29
C SER A 138 4.78 6.70 -4.84
N PHE A 139 5.16 5.98 -3.79
CA PHE A 139 4.34 4.89 -3.27
C PHE A 139 2.97 5.34 -2.79
N ILE A 140 2.82 6.62 -2.40
CA ILE A 140 1.52 7.21 -2.01
C ILE A 140 0.55 7.19 -3.21
N LEU A 141 1.00 7.68 -4.37
CA LEU A 141 0.18 7.70 -5.58
C LEU A 141 -0.08 6.29 -6.11
N LEU A 142 0.93 5.43 -6.09
CA LEU A 142 0.79 4.02 -6.51
C LEU A 142 -0.25 3.29 -5.66
N MET A 143 -0.19 3.44 -4.33
CA MET A 143 -1.19 2.89 -3.43
C MET A 143 -2.59 3.39 -3.77
N ALA A 144 -2.77 4.69 -3.93
CA ALA A 144 -4.08 5.28 -4.20
C ALA A 144 -4.67 4.76 -5.52
N VAL A 145 -3.84 4.64 -6.56
CA VAL A 145 -4.25 4.05 -7.85
C VAL A 145 -4.65 2.57 -7.68
N LEU A 146 -3.84 1.78 -6.97
CA LEU A 146 -4.14 0.37 -6.73
C LEU A 146 -5.43 0.18 -5.93
N MET A 147 -5.67 1.03 -4.93
CA MET A 147 -6.91 0.99 -4.14
C MET A 147 -8.14 1.33 -4.98
N ILE A 148 -8.04 2.31 -5.87
CA ILE A 148 -9.14 2.65 -6.81
C ILE A 148 -9.38 1.48 -7.78
N LEU A 149 -8.33 0.88 -8.35
CA LEU A 149 -8.47 -0.27 -9.24
C LEU A 149 -9.13 -1.46 -8.54
N GLN A 150 -8.69 -1.78 -7.33
CA GLN A 150 -9.27 -2.87 -6.55
C GLN A 150 -10.69 -2.56 -6.09
N GLY A 151 -10.98 -1.32 -5.70
CA GLY A 151 -12.33 -0.86 -5.39
C GLY A 151 -13.28 -1.00 -6.59
N ALA A 152 -12.82 -0.67 -7.80
CA ALA A 152 -13.59 -0.87 -9.03
C ALA A 152 -13.87 -2.36 -9.30
N SER A 153 -12.90 -3.24 -9.07
CA SER A 153 -13.09 -4.69 -9.17
C SER A 153 -14.15 -5.19 -8.19
N GLN A 154 -14.08 -4.76 -6.92
CA GLN A 154 -15.07 -5.13 -5.92
C GLN A 154 -16.46 -4.57 -6.21
N PHE A 155 -16.55 -3.33 -6.67
CA PHE A 155 -17.82 -2.71 -7.07
C PHE A 155 -18.53 -3.54 -8.16
N ILE A 156 -17.78 -4.03 -9.16
CA ILE A 156 -18.31 -4.91 -10.21
C ILE A 156 -18.81 -6.23 -9.61
N LYS A 157 -18.09 -6.79 -8.63
CA LYS A 157 -18.48 -8.02 -7.93
C LYS A 157 -19.77 -7.84 -7.12
N TYR A 158 -19.91 -6.73 -6.40
CA TYR A 158 -21.08 -6.47 -5.55
C TYR A 158 -22.32 -6.03 -6.34
N LYS A 159 -22.16 -5.54 -7.57
CA LYS A 159 -23.30 -5.18 -8.43
C LYS A 159 -24.00 -6.39 -9.06
N LYS A 160 -23.37 -7.56 -9.06
CA LYS A 160 -23.97 -8.83 -9.54
C LYS A 160 -24.83 -9.45 -8.44
#